data_777a9764d419b0e440beb8205448cf41
#
_entry.id   777a9764d419b0e440beb8205448cf41
#
_cell.length_a   1.000
_cell.length_b   1.000
_cell.length_c   1.000
_cell.angle_alpha   90.00
_cell.angle_beta   90.00
_cell.angle_gamma   90.00
#
_symmetry.space_group_name_H-M   'P 1'
#
loop_
_entity.id
_entity.type
_entity.pdbx_description
1 polymer ?
#
loop_
_entity_poly.entity_id
_entity_poly.type
_entity_poly.pdbx_seq_one_letter_code
_entity_poly.pdbx_strand_id
1 'polypeptide(L)' 'MIRQALDRLPDMQKEVIILRFYHDRKLKDIAAITGVSLPTAKSRLKQGLDKLKRYWDKEDFGA' A
#
# COMPACT_ATOMS: atom_id res chain seq x y z
N MET A 1 6.86 -13.46 2.13
CA MET A 1 6.68 -12.54 3.25
C MET A 1 6.16 -11.20 2.77
N ILE A 2 5.46 -10.52 3.63
CA ILE A 2 4.81 -9.25 3.27
C ILE A 2 5.81 -8.19 2.83
N ARG A 3 7.00 -8.18 3.43
CA ARG A 3 8.03 -7.22 3.08
C ARG A 3 8.50 -7.37 1.63
N GLN A 4 8.65 -8.61 1.18
CA GLN A 4 9.04 -8.88 -0.21
C GLN A 4 7.95 -8.45 -1.18
N ALA A 5 6.70 -8.67 -0.82
CA ALA A 5 5.58 -8.24 -1.64
C ALA A 5 5.51 -6.72 -1.72
N LEU A 6 5.78 -6.02 -0.61
CA LEU A 6 5.83 -4.56 -0.60
C LEU A 6 6.90 -4.03 -1.56
N ASP A 7 8.05 -4.67 -1.60
CA ASP A 7 9.15 -4.23 -2.45
C ASP A 7 8.83 -4.33 -3.94
N ARG A 8 7.83 -5.11 -4.31
CA ARG A 8 7.39 -5.23 -5.70
C ARG A 8 6.42 -4.16 -6.12
N LEU A 9 5.92 -3.36 -5.17
CA LEU A 9 4.96 -2.31 -5.47
C LEU A 9 5.66 -1.06 -5.98
N PRO A 10 5.00 -0.27 -6.84
CA PRO A 10 5.49 1.07 -7.16
C PRO A 10 5.63 1.89 -5.88
N ASP A 11 6.62 2.77 -5.85
CA ASP A 11 6.93 3.57 -4.65
C ASP A 11 5.72 4.31 -4.10
N MET A 12 4.88 4.86 -4.96
CA MET A 12 3.70 5.61 -4.53
C MET A 12 2.70 4.74 -3.77
N GLN A 13 2.52 3.51 -4.21
CA GLN A 13 1.61 2.58 -3.53
C GLN A 13 2.23 2.03 -2.26
N LYS A 14 3.51 1.70 -2.32
CA LYS A 14 4.26 1.21 -1.17
C LYS A 14 4.25 2.22 -0.03
N GLU A 15 4.49 3.49 -0.34
CA GLU A 15 4.51 4.56 0.65
C GLU A 15 3.17 4.69 1.37
N VAL A 16 2.07 4.68 0.63
CA VAL A 16 0.73 4.79 1.21
C VAL A 16 0.44 3.61 2.14
N ILE A 17 0.82 2.41 1.74
CA ILE A 17 0.61 1.23 2.56
C ILE A 17 1.44 1.30 3.84
N ILE A 18 2.68 1.70 3.75
CA ILE A 18 3.56 1.84 4.91
C ILE A 18 3.00 2.86 5.88
N LEU A 19 2.57 4.02 5.39
CA LEU A 19 1.99 5.05 6.25
C LEU A 19 0.70 4.58 6.91
N ARG A 20 -0.12 3.83 6.19
CA ARG A 20 -1.40 3.36 6.72
C ARG A 20 -1.23 2.29 7.79
N PHE A 21 -0.38 1.31 7.54
CA PHE A 21 -0.31 0.13 8.39
C PHE A 21 0.86 0.14 9.37
N TYR A 22 2.00 0.67 8.98
CA TYR A 22 3.17 0.70 9.88
C TYR A 22 3.14 1.93 10.79
N HIS A 23 2.68 3.06 10.27
CA HIS A 23 2.63 4.32 11.03
C HIS A 23 1.24 4.67 11.51
N ASP A 24 0.25 3.83 11.21
CA ASP A 24 -1.13 3.98 11.67
C ASP A 24 -1.72 5.36 11.33
N ARG A 25 -1.42 5.88 10.15
CA ARG A 25 -1.93 7.16 9.70
C ARG A 25 -3.29 7.02 9.05
N LYS A 26 -4.14 8.02 9.25
CA LYS A 26 -5.42 8.10 8.56
C LYS A 26 -5.21 8.52 7.12
N LEU A 27 -6.12 8.14 6.23
CA LEU A 27 -5.99 8.48 4.81
C LEU A 27 -5.85 9.98 4.57
N LYS A 28 -6.56 10.79 5.33
CA LYS A 28 -6.47 12.24 5.21
C LYS A 28 -5.05 12.74 5.54
N ASP A 29 -4.41 12.14 6.54
CA ASP A 29 -3.03 12.47 6.88
C ASP A 29 -2.06 11.98 5.82
N ILE A 30 -2.30 10.80 5.28
CA ILE A 30 -1.49 10.25 4.20
C ILE A 30 -1.56 11.15 2.97
N ALA A 31 -2.75 11.63 2.63
CA ALA A 31 -2.92 12.56 1.51
C ALA A 31 -2.09 13.82 1.73
N ALA A 32 -2.12 14.38 2.93
CA ALA A 32 -1.34 15.57 3.26
C ALA A 32 0.17 15.29 3.19
N ILE A 33 0.61 14.18 3.75
CA ILE A 33 2.03 13.81 3.77
C ILE A 33 2.56 13.60 2.36
N THR A 34 1.79 12.93 1.51
CA THR A 34 2.22 12.61 0.15
C THR A 34 1.92 13.72 -0.86
N GLY A 35 1.21 14.76 -0.45
CA GLY A 35 0.91 15.89 -1.32
C GLY A 35 -0.11 15.58 -2.41
N VAL A 36 -1.05 14.67 -2.14
CA VAL A 36 -2.10 14.29 -3.09
C VAL A 36 -3.47 14.50 -2.46
N SER A 37 -4.52 14.44 -3.28
CA SER A 37 -5.88 14.54 -2.78
C SER A 37 -6.27 13.27 -2.03
N LEU A 38 -7.28 13.37 -1.18
CA LEU A 38 -7.79 12.21 -0.44
C LEU A 38 -8.27 11.09 -1.38
N PRO A 39 -9.04 11.36 -2.44
CA PRO A 39 -9.40 10.31 -3.38
C PRO A 39 -8.19 9.62 -4.01
N THR A 40 -7.14 10.37 -4.31
CA THR A 40 -5.92 9.80 -4.88
C THR A 40 -5.21 8.89 -3.87
N ALA A 41 -5.09 9.33 -2.62
CA ALA A 41 -4.49 8.51 -1.57
C ALA A 41 -5.28 7.21 -1.37
N LYS A 42 -6.60 7.31 -1.35
CA LYS A 42 -7.48 6.15 -1.22
C LYS A 42 -7.32 5.18 -2.40
N SER A 43 -7.24 5.71 -3.60
CA SER A 43 -7.04 4.92 -4.81
C SER A 43 -5.70 4.19 -4.80
N ARG A 44 -4.64 4.89 -4.39
CA ARG A 44 -3.30 4.30 -4.28
C ARG A 44 -3.28 3.17 -3.25
N LEU A 45 -3.94 3.38 -2.12
CA LEU A 45 -4.03 2.35 -1.09
C LEU A 45 -4.75 1.11 -1.61
N LYS A 46 -5.88 1.30 -2.27
CA LYS A 46 -6.65 0.19 -2.82
C LYS A 46 -5.85 -0.58 -3.87
N GLN A 47 -5.23 0.13 -4.80
CA GLN A 47 -4.42 -0.50 -5.83
C GLN A 47 -3.23 -1.26 -5.23
N GLY A 48 -2.60 -0.66 -4.25
CA GLY A 48 -1.47 -1.30 -3.57
C GLY A 48 -1.89 -2.56 -2.84
N LEU A 49 -3.01 -2.51 -2.13
CA LEU A 49 -3.53 -3.68 -1.42
C LEU A 49 -3.94 -4.80 -2.37
N ASP A 50 -4.55 -4.46 -3.51
CA ASP A 50 -4.91 -5.46 -4.51
C ASP A 50 -3.69 -6.17 -5.06
N LYS A 51 -2.63 -5.42 -5.36
CA LYS A 51 -1.39 -6.01 -5.85
C LYS A 51 -0.70 -6.83 -4.76
N LEU A 52 -0.67 -6.31 -3.55
CA LEU A 52 -0.06 -7.00 -2.42
C LEU A 52 -0.74 -8.34 -2.18
N LYS A 53 -2.05 -8.35 -2.25
CA LYS A 53 -2.83 -9.57 -2.09
C LYS A 53 -2.49 -10.61 -3.15
N ARG A 54 -2.31 -10.19 -4.41
CA ARG A 54 -1.91 -11.09 -5.48
C ARG A 54 -0.55 -11.72 -5.22
N TYR A 55 0.43 -10.92 -4.81
CA TYR A 55 1.76 -11.43 -4.52
C TYR A 55 1.74 -12.37 -3.33
N TRP A 56 0.98 -12.01 -2.31
CA TRP A 56 0.85 -12.80 -1.11
C TRP A 56 0.21 -14.16 -1.42
N ASP A 57 -0.93 -14.15 -2.10
CA ASP A 57 -1.62 -15.39 -2.46
C ASP A 57 -0.73 -16.31 -3.27
N LYS A 58 0.02 -15.73 -4.20
CA LYS A 58 0.86 -16.48 -5.12
C LYS A 58 2.08 -17.08 -4.42
N GLU A 59 2.68 -16.33 -3.51
CA GLU A 59 3.95 -16.72 -2.90
C GLU A 59 3.80 -17.46 -1.57
N ASP A 60 2.82 -17.08 -0.76
CA ASP A 60 2.67 -17.63 0.58
C ASP A 60 1.55 -18.65 0.68
N PHE A 61 0.50 -18.46 -0.06
CA PHE A 61 -0.68 -19.33 0.04
C PHE A 61 -0.84 -20.25 -1.15
N GLY A 62 -0.20 -19.96 -2.24
CA GLY A 62 -0.18 -20.83 -3.39
C GLY A 62 0.78 -22.01 -3.25
N ALA A 63 1.59 -21.96 -2.25
CA ALA A 63 2.59 -23.00 -2.06
C ALA A 63 2.01 -24.24 -1.37
#